data_62bf5fbfbe49085a897e42117d16f653
#
_entry.id   62bf5fbfbe49085a897e42117d16f653
#
_cell.length_a   1.000
_cell.length_b   1.000
_cell.length_c   1.000
_cell.angle_alpha   90.00
_cell.angle_beta   90.00
_cell.angle_gamma   90.00
#
_symmetry.space_group_name_H-M   'P 1'
#
loop_
_entity.id
_entity.type
_entity.pdbx_description
1 polymer ?
#
loop_
_entity_poly.entity_id
_entity_poly.type
_entity_poly.pdbx_seq_one_letter_code
_entity_poly.pdbx_strand_id
1 'polypeptide(L)'
;MPDDNPSHDVAGKHPALAGAPGGAQAPDSLGGDSVRCGGEHGLREGTGAGGEDSRDTRPDRATRYLETSLGILSYSELAPLLSDRVTAVEADLVKGTLADSPLDEALILGLHRRIAGDLVPDWAGQWRDIAVTVGRLEPPPPYQIPVLMRDYARDLQARWSAASGDQGDLLLELLAFAEGRFLAIHPFRDFNGRTIRVFLLEILRRLDLPRVQLAPQTDAGRAEYFTALEAADRHDWQPLIAIWQRRLTEAQTD
;
A
#
# COMPACT_ATOMS: atom_id res chain seq x y z
N MET A 1 -8.26 -0.24 -61.87
CA MET A 1 -7.53 -1.37 -62.49
C MET A 1 -6.07 -1.18 -62.27
N PRO A 2 -5.32 -2.25 -62.01
CA PRO A 2 -5.35 -3.13 -60.86
C PRO A 2 -3.96 -3.30 -60.20
N ASP A 3 -3.97 -4.01 -59.05
CA ASP A 3 -3.04 -5.06 -58.58
C ASP A 3 -1.63 -4.64 -58.17
N ASP A 4 -1.08 -5.02 -57.07
CA ASP A 4 -0.80 -6.38 -56.60
C ASP A 4 -0.33 -6.41 -55.14
N ASN A 5 -0.82 -7.40 -54.40
CA ASN A 5 -0.27 -7.93 -53.13
C ASN A 5 0.73 -9.03 -53.47
N PRO A 6 1.78 -9.28 -52.66
CA PRO A 6 1.82 -10.60 -52.05
C PRO A 6 2.25 -10.69 -50.61
N SER A 7 1.55 -11.56 -49.91
CA SER A 7 1.82 -12.31 -48.73
C SER A 7 3.25 -12.84 -48.62
N HIS A 8 3.85 -12.84 -47.44
CA HIS A 8 4.82 -13.84 -46.99
C HIS A 8 4.55 -14.31 -45.59
N ASP A 9 4.05 -15.51 -45.56
CA ASP A 9 3.96 -16.47 -44.47
C ASP A 9 5.35 -17.03 -44.16
N VAL A 10 5.81 -17.02 -42.89
CA VAL A 10 6.84 -17.93 -42.40
C VAL A 10 6.52 -18.37 -40.98
N ALA A 11 6.07 -19.60 -40.89
CA ALA A 11 6.02 -20.40 -39.68
C ALA A 11 7.43 -20.88 -39.28
N GLY A 12 7.71 -20.92 -37.96
CA GLY A 12 8.96 -21.46 -37.44
C GLY A 12 8.95 -21.75 -35.95
N LYS A 13 8.36 -22.86 -35.56
CA LYS A 13 8.82 -23.93 -34.63
C LYS A 13 9.39 -23.54 -33.26
N HIS A 14 8.67 -23.99 -32.23
CA HIS A 14 9.16 -24.35 -30.90
C HIS A 14 10.29 -25.41 -30.92
N PRO A 15 11.12 -25.47 -29.84
CA PRO A 15 11.04 -26.68 -29.06
C PRO A 15 10.92 -26.47 -27.55
N ALA A 16 10.20 -27.38 -26.93
CA ALA A 16 10.11 -27.64 -25.51
C ALA A 16 11.41 -28.24 -24.98
N LEU A 17 11.76 -27.93 -23.73
CA LEU A 17 12.55 -28.81 -22.90
C LEU A 17 12.03 -28.82 -21.46
N ALA A 18 11.72 -30.02 -21.03
CA ALA A 18 11.31 -30.43 -19.70
C ALA A 18 12.50 -30.48 -18.74
N GLY A 19 12.22 -30.36 -17.43
CA GLY A 19 13.14 -30.75 -16.37
C GLY A 19 12.76 -30.18 -15.01
N ALA A 20 11.94 -30.88 -14.23
CA ALA A 20 11.92 -30.86 -12.78
C ALA A 20 12.82 -31.99 -12.26
N PRO A 21 13.11 -32.19 -10.94
CA PRO A 21 12.48 -31.67 -9.73
C PRO A 21 13.50 -31.29 -8.63
N GLY A 22 13.03 -30.73 -7.52
CA GLY A 22 13.81 -30.86 -6.30
C GLY A 22 13.48 -29.83 -5.19
N GLY A 23 12.83 -30.30 -4.12
CA GLY A 23 13.11 -29.85 -2.77
C GLY A 23 12.17 -28.79 -2.20
N ALA A 24 11.06 -29.24 -1.67
CA ALA A 24 10.24 -28.48 -0.72
C ALA A 24 10.99 -28.24 0.59
N GLN A 25 11.05 -26.99 1.00
CA GLN A 25 11.06 -26.61 2.40
C GLN A 25 10.17 -25.37 2.55
N ALA A 26 9.10 -25.52 3.30
CA ALA A 26 8.23 -24.45 3.66
C ALA A 26 8.97 -23.46 4.58
N PRO A 27 8.86 -22.16 4.36
CA PRO A 27 9.21 -21.19 5.38
C PRO A 27 7.97 -20.80 6.17
N ASP A 28 8.21 -20.69 7.45
CA ASP A 28 7.32 -20.29 8.54
C ASP A 28 6.49 -19.05 8.23
N SER A 29 5.29 -19.10 8.80
CA SER A 29 4.30 -18.03 8.92
C SER A 29 4.90 -16.64 9.13
N LEU A 30 4.90 -15.80 8.11
CA LEU A 30 5.19 -14.37 8.23
C LEU A 30 3.88 -13.59 8.21
N GLY A 31 3.39 -13.32 9.41
CA GLY A 31 2.31 -12.38 9.64
C GLY A 31 2.82 -10.94 9.65
N GLY A 32 2.03 -10.05 9.07
CA GLY A 32 2.01 -8.62 9.37
C GLY A 32 3.08 -7.76 8.70
N ASP A 33 2.63 -6.62 8.19
CA ASP A 33 3.47 -5.49 7.77
C ASP A 33 4.51 -5.15 8.85
N SER A 34 5.73 -5.66 8.74
CA SER A 34 6.81 -5.31 9.66
C SER A 34 7.64 -4.17 9.08
N VAL A 35 7.22 -2.95 9.37
CA VAL A 35 8.07 -1.77 9.23
C VAL A 35 9.01 -1.71 10.43
N ARG A 36 10.30 -1.85 10.24
CA ARG A 36 11.29 -1.55 11.27
C ARG A 36 11.67 -0.08 11.20
N CYS A 37 11.34 0.68 12.23
CA CYS A 37 11.91 2.00 12.43
C CYS A 37 13.30 1.83 13.07
N GLY A 38 14.36 2.06 12.30
CA GLY A 38 15.72 2.18 12.82
C GLY A 38 15.94 3.62 13.29
N GLY A 39 15.84 3.87 14.58
CA GLY A 39 16.25 5.12 15.22
C GLY A 39 17.27 4.80 16.31
N GLU A 40 18.55 5.06 16.04
CA GLU A 40 19.55 5.14 17.09
C GLU A 40 19.34 6.43 17.87
N HIS A 41 18.77 6.33 19.07
CA HIS A 41 18.85 7.38 20.07
C HIS A 41 19.97 7.06 21.03
N GLY A 42 20.91 8.00 21.11
CA GLY A 42 22.11 7.95 21.90
C GLY A 42 21.88 7.57 23.36
N LEU A 43 22.73 6.67 23.82
CA LEU A 43 22.89 6.27 25.19
C LEU A 43 23.23 7.48 26.07
N ARG A 44 22.38 7.79 27.03
CA ARG A 44 22.79 8.48 28.24
C ARG A 44 22.97 7.44 29.33
N GLU A 45 24.23 7.25 29.74
CA GLU A 45 24.58 6.52 30.96
C GLU A 45 24.01 7.27 32.15
N GLY A 46 23.13 6.63 32.88
CA GLY A 46 22.65 7.05 34.18
C GLY A 46 22.83 5.88 35.16
N THR A 47 23.86 5.92 35.96
CA THR A 47 24.06 5.03 37.11
C THR A 47 23.02 5.32 38.17
N GLY A 48 22.21 4.32 38.52
CA GLY A 48 21.27 4.39 39.63
C GLY A 48 20.76 3.00 40.00
N ALA A 49 21.15 2.54 41.16
CA ALA A 49 20.88 1.22 41.71
C ALA A 49 19.41 1.03 42.13
N GLY A 50 18.95 -0.20 41.99
CA GLY A 50 18.00 -0.84 42.89
C GLY A 50 16.52 -0.63 42.60
N GLY A 51 15.81 -1.71 42.30
CA GLY A 51 14.36 -1.77 42.46
C GLY A 51 13.67 -2.64 41.43
N GLU A 52 13.37 -3.86 41.85
CA GLU A 52 12.23 -4.68 41.53
C GLU A 52 11.77 -4.80 40.05
N ASP A 53 12.04 -5.96 39.55
CA ASP A 53 11.28 -6.84 38.65
C ASP A 53 9.93 -6.25 38.16
N SER A 54 9.97 -5.28 37.27
CA SER A 54 8.80 -4.93 36.49
C SER A 54 8.68 -5.97 35.38
N ARG A 55 7.94 -7.03 35.65
CA ARG A 55 7.53 -8.01 34.68
C ARG A 55 7.03 -7.27 33.42
N ASP A 56 7.72 -7.50 32.34
CA ASP A 56 7.35 -6.98 31.01
C ASP A 56 5.87 -7.32 30.75
N THR A 57 5.01 -6.33 30.86
CA THR A 57 3.56 -6.47 30.65
C THR A 57 3.18 -6.51 29.17
N ARG A 58 4.16 -6.64 28.28
CA ARG A 58 3.94 -6.73 26.85
C ARG A 58 3.26 -8.06 26.51
N PRO A 59 2.18 -8.05 25.71
CA PRO A 59 1.56 -9.29 25.25
C PRO A 59 2.57 -10.13 24.45
N ASP A 60 2.73 -11.40 24.80
CA ASP A 60 3.69 -12.35 24.19
C ASP A 60 3.57 -12.51 22.68
N ARG A 61 2.48 -12.02 22.07
CA ARG A 61 2.19 -12.09 20.62
C ARG A 61 2.30 -10.76 19.88
N ALA A 62 2.60 -9.66 20.57
CA ALA A 62 2.72 -8.37 19.93
C ALA A 62 4.15 -8.17 19.44
N THR A 63 4.35 -8.20 18.13
CA THR A 63 5.67 -8.05 17.49
C THR A 63 6.12 -6.59 17.38
N ARG A 64 5.22 -5.64 17.61
CA ARG A 64 5.51 -4.21 17.44
C ARG A 64 4.66 -3.34 18.36
N TYR A 65 5.27 -2.27 18.86
CA TYR A 65 4.66 -1.25 19.70
C TYR A 65 4.82 0.12 19.05
N LEU A 66 3.88 1.01 19.32
CA LEU A 66 3.90 2.38 18.87
C LEU A 66 3.64 3.32 20.05
N GLU A 67 4.44 4.36 20.18
CA GLU A 67 4.16 5.45 21.10
C GLU A 67 3.05 6.34 20.54
N THR A 68 2.01 6.55 21.34
CA THR A 68 0.81 7.30 20.97
C THR A 68 0.43 8.29 22.05
N SER A 69 -0.52 9.18 21.78
CA SER A 69 -1.14 10.06 22.77
C SER A 69 -1.80 9.31 23.94
N LEU A 70 -2.12 8.03 23.76
CA LEU A 70 -2.71 7.15 24.77
C LEU A 70 -1.67 6.30 25.50
N GLY A 71 -0.38 6.54 25.24
CA GLY A 71 0.73 5.74 25.75
C GLY A 71 1.30 4.78 24.70
N ILE A 72 2.13 3.85 25.13
CA ILE A 72 2.73 2.84 24.26
C ILE A 72 1.72 1.71 24.06
N LEU A 73 1.25 1.54 22.82
CA LEU A 73 0.28 0.52 22.44
C LEU A 73 0.89 -0.49 21.49
N SER A 74 0.49 -1.75 21.64
CA SER A 74 0.76 -2.79 20.64
C SER A 74 -0.10 -2.59 19.39
N TYR A 75 0.31 -3.16 18.26
CA TYR A 75 -0.50 -3.13 17.04
C TYR A 75 -1.86 -3.82 17.20
N SER A 76 -1.98 -4.79 18.10
CA SER A 76 -3.24 -5.44 18.43
C SER A 76 -4.22 -4.50 19.13
N GLU A 77 -3.71 -3.63 20.00
CA GLU A 77 -4.52 -2.60 20.69
C GLU A 77 -4.85 -1.43 19.76
N LEU A 78 -3.94 -1.09 18.84
CA LEU A 78 -4.16 -0.03 17.85
C LEU A 78 -5.18 -0.42 16.77
N ALA A 79 -5.25 -1.70 16.42
CA ALA A 79 -6.07 -2.16 15.29
C ALA A 79 -7.54 -1.75 15.39
N PRO A 80 -8.27 -1.97 16.51
CA PRO A 80 -9.66 -1.52 16.63
C PRO A 80 -9.79 0.00 16.58
N LEU A 81 -8.90 0.74 17.26
CA LEU A 81 -8.91 2.20 17.26
C LEU A 81 -8.76 2.78 15.84
N LEU A 82 -7.85 2.21 15.06
CA LEU A 82 -7.63 2.61 13.67
C LEU A 82 -8.80 2.18 12.77
N SER A 83 -9.42 1.04 13.05
CA SER A 83 -10.59 0.56 12.29
C SER A 83 -11.76 1.53 12.41
N ASP A 84 -12.06 2.01 13.63
CA ASP A 84 -13.13 2.98 13.87
C ASP A 84 -12.90 4.28 13.09
N ARG A 85 -11.65 4.76 13.05
CA ARG A 85 -11.27 5.97 12.31
C ARG A 85 -11.37 5.79 10.80
N VAL A 86 -10.88 4.67 10.29
CA VAL A 86 -11.03 4.32 8.88
C VAL A 86 -12.50 4.28 8.50
N THR A 87 -13.35 3.62 9.29
CA THR A 87 -14.79 3.55 9.07
C THR A 87 -15.44 4.95 9.06
N ALA A 88 -15.03 5.84 9.95
CA ALA A 88 -15.52 7.21 9.97
C ALA A 88 -15.11 8.00 8.70
N VAL A 89 -13.87 7.83 8.24
CA VAL A 89 -13.42 8.45 6.99
C VAL A 89 -14.16 7.87 5.79
N GLU A 90 -14.36 6.55 5.73
CA GLU A 90 -15.13 5.90 4.67
C GLU A 90 -16.59 6.38 4.63
N ALA A 91 -17.23 6.59 5.79
CA ALA A 91 -18.58 7.16 5.86
C ALA A 91 -18.63 8.58 5.27
N ASP A 92 -17.57 9.37 5.45
CA ASP A 92 -17.49 10.71 4.85
C ASP A 92 -17.23 10.65 3.34
N LEU A 93 -16.47 9.65 2.85
CA LEU A 93 -16.33 9.42 1.40
C LEU A 93 -17.70 9.12 0.77
N VAL A 94 -18.48 8.25 1.39
CA VAL A 94 -19.84 7.92 0.91
C VAL A 94 -20.73 9.16 0.84
N LYS A 95 -20.61 10.10 1.80
CA LYS A 95 -21.33 11.38 1.79
C LYS A 95 -20.80 12.35 0.71
N GLY A 96 -19.70 12.05 0.05
CA GLY A 96 -19.09 12.91 -0.94
C GLY A 96 -18.37 14.14 -0.37
N THR A 97 -18.03 14.16 0.92
CA THR A 97 -17.41 15.33 1.56
C THR A 97 -16.02 15.69 0.99
N LEU A 98 -15.38 14.78 0.27
CA LEU A 98 -14.09 14.98 -0.39
C LEU A 98 -14.19 15.03 -1.92
N ALA A 99 -15.39 15.07 -2.47
CA ALA A 99 -15.62 14.99 -3.93
C ALA A 99 -14.89 16.08 -4.72
N ASP A 100 -14.87 17.30 -4.20
CA ASP A 100 -14.28 18.47 -4.85
C ASP A 100 -12.78 18.64 -4.54
N SER A 101 -12.20 17.82 -3.66
CA SER A 101 -10.77 17.88 -3.34
C SER A 101 -9.96 17.30 -4.51
N PRO A 102 -8.88 17.95 -4.98
CA PRO A 102 -7.98 17.33 -5.97
C PRO A 102 -7.42 16.00 -5.47
N LEU A 103 -7.17 15.06 -6.39
CA LEU A 103 -6.44 13.82 -6.09
C LEU A 103 -4.95 14.13 -6.01
N ASP A 104 -4.53 14.81 -4.95
CA ASP A 104 -3.19 15.33 -4.77
C ASP A 104 -2.59 14.97 -3.41
N GLU A 105 -1.41 15.52 -3.14
CA GLU A 105 -0.69 15.34 -1.89
C GLU A 105 -1.48 15.84 -0.67
N ALA A 106 -2.22 16.94 -0.81
CA ALA A 106 -2.98 17.53 0.30
C ALA A 106 -4.11 16.59 0.74
N LEU A 107 -4.80 15.96 -0.20
CA LEU A 107 -5.80 14.93 0.11
C LEU A 107 -5.18 13.74 0.83
N ILE A 108 -4.04 13.23 0.35
CA ILE A 108 -3.35 12.10 0.95
C ILE A 108 -2.89 12.40 2.39
N LEU A 109 -2.28 13.57 2.61
CA LEU A 109 -1.89 14.04 3.94
C LEU A 109 -3.11 14.19 4.86
N GLY A 110 -4.20 14.73 4.32
CA GLY A 110 -5.48 14.88 5.03
C GLY A 110 -6.07 13.55 5.46
N LEU A 111 -6.09 12.55 4.59
CA LEU A 111 -6.57 11.19 4.89
C LEU A 111 -5.74 10.54 6.00
N HIS A 112 -4.40 10.61 5.90
CA HIS A 112 -3.52 10.08 6.93
C HIS A 112 -3.75 10.77 8.28
N ARG A 113 -3.91 12.10 8.30
CA ARG A 113 -4.22 12.85 9.53
C ARG A 113 -5.56 12.45 10.11
N ARG A 114 -6.58 12.21 9.30
CA ARG A 114 -7.91 11.76 9.78
C ARG A 114 -7.89 10.36 10.37
N ILE A 115 -7.01 9.49 9.86
CA ILE A 115 -6.84 8.11 10.36
C ILE A 115 -6.06 8.07 11.67
N ALA A 116 -5.04 8.92 11.82
CA ALA A 116 -4.04 8.76 12.87
C ALA A 116 -3.83 10.01 13.75
N GLY A 117 -4.48 11.14 13.45
CA GLY A 117 -4.14 12.44 14.01
C GLY A 117 -4.27 12.57 15.53
N ASP A 118 -5.22 11.90 16.13
CA ASP A 118 -5.42 11.88 17.59
C ASP A 118 -4.55 10.83 18.29
N LEU A 119 -4.07 9.82 17.56
CA LEU A 119 -3.17 8.80 18.11
C LEU A 119 -1.72 9.25 18.07
N VAL A 120 -1.31 9.89 16.99
CA VAL A 120 0.08 10.29 16.75
C VAL A 120 0.16 11.72 16.18
N PRO A 121 -0.28 12.72 16.97
CA PRO A 121 -0.45 14.10 16.51
C PRO A 121 0.82 14.74 15.96
N ASP A 122 1.98 14.32 16.47
CA ASP A 122 3.27 14.93 16.13
C ASP A 122 3.70 14.68 14.68
N TRP A 123 3.22 13.59 14.05
CA TRP A 123 3.62 13.24 12.69
C TRP A 123 2.47 12.78 11.77
N ALA A 124 1.24 12.71 12.28
CA ALA A 124 0.09 12.40 11.44
C ALA A 124 -0.15 13.47 10.38
N GLY A 125 -0.33 13.04 9.13
CA GLY A 125 -0.50 13.96 8.00
C GLY A 125 0.78 14.72 7.62
N GLN A 126 1.94 14.14 7.92
CA GLN A 126 3.25 14.65 7.51
C GLN A 126 4.04 13.53 6.82
N TRP A 127 4.84 13.90 5.83
CA TRP A 127 5.78 12.96 5.22
C TRP A 127 6.80 12.51 6.25
N ARG A 128 7.22 11.25 6.17
CA ARG A 128 8.24 10.73 7.07
C ARG A 128 9.59 11.45 6.87
N ASP A 129 10.25 11.68 7.96
CA ASP A 129 11.60 12.24 8.07
C ASP A 129 12.64 11.19 8.53
N ILE A 130 12.19 9.95 8.70
CA ILE A 130 13.00 8.79 9.08
C ILE A 130 13.03 7.74 7.98
N ALA A 131 14.10 6.94 7.95
CA ALA A 131 14.15 5.74 7.12
C ALA A 131 13.20 4.67 7.69
N VAL A 132 12.56 3.93 6.80
CA VAL A 132 11.68 2.81 7.16
C VAL A 132 12.05 1.60 6.30
N THR A 133 11.74 0.40 6.78
CA THR A 133 11.89 -0.85 6.04
C THR A 133 10.56 -1.58 6.02
N VAL A 134 10.15 -2.11 4.87
CA VAL A 134 8.89 -2.82 4.70
C VAL A 134 9.19 -4.22 4.15
N GLY A 135 9.20 -5.20 5.02
CA GLY A 135 9.65 -6.54 4.65
C GLY A 135 11.09 -6.53 4.14
N ARG A 136 11.28 -6.78 2.83
CA ARG A 136 12.59 -6.70 2.15
C ARG A 136 12.77 -5.40 1.36
N LEU A 137 11.72 -4.61 1.23
CA LEU A 137 11.77 -3.33 0.54
C LEU A 137 12.46 -2.29 1.44
N GLU A 138 13.42 -1.57 0.85
CA GLU A 138 13.98 -0.34 1.40
C GLU A 138 13.40 0.84 0.62
N PRO A 139 12.34 1.48 1.13
CA PRO A 139 11.76 2.64 0.47
C PRO A 139 12.76 3.78 0.32
N PRO A 140 12.52 4.73 -0.60
CA PRO A 140 13.41 5.86 -0.83
C PRO A 140 13.78 6.61 0.47
N PRO A 141 14.94 7.24 0.54
CA PRO A 141 15.34 8.01 1.72
C PRO A 141 14.37 9.17 2.00
N PRO A 142 14.18 9.57 3.25
CA PRO A 142 13.13 10.51 3.65
C PRO A 142 13.19 11.86 2.94
N TYR A 143 14.38 12.37 2.65
CA TYR A 143 14.54 13.67 1.96
C TYR A 143 13.99 13.67 0.52
N GLN A 144 13.78 12.51 -0.08
CA GLN A 144 13.19 12.41 -1.44
C GLN A 144 11.67 12.37 -1.42
N ILE A 145 11.04 12.05 -0.29
CA ILE A 145 9.60 11.81 -0.21
C ILE A 145 8.78 12.99 -0.76
N PRO A 146 9.05 14.26 -0.40
CA PRO A 146 8.25 15.37 -0.91
C PRO A 146 8.27 15.48 -2.43
N VAL A 147 9.42 15.23 -3.06
CA VAL A 147 9.54 15.27 -4.52
C VAL A 147 8.82 14.08 -5.16
N LEU A 148 9.03 12.87 -4.62
CA LEU A 148 8.41 11.66 -5.13
C LEU A 148 6.88 11.69 -5.00
N MET A 149 6.34 12.26 -3.93
CA MET A 149 4.89 12.39 -3.76
C MET A 149 4.27 13.44 -4.67
N ARG A 150 4.96 14.56 -4.91
CA ARG A 150 4.56 15.53 -5.92
C ARG A 150 4.54 14.92 -7.33
N ASP A 151 5.58 14.15 -7.69
CA ASP A 151 5.64 13.47 -8.97
C ASP A 151 4.57 12.37 -9.08
N TYR A 152 4.33 11.62 -8.00
CA TYR A 152 3.23 10.67 -7.88
C TYR A 152 1.87 11.32 -8.15
N ALA A 153 1.58 12.45 -7.51
CA ALA A 153 0.30 13.15 -7.69
C ALA A 153 0.12 13.63 -9.14
N ARG A 154 1.17 14.18 -9.74
CA ARG A 154 1.15 14.62 -11.15
C ARG A 154 0.91 13.43 -12.10
N ASP A 155 1.63 12.34 -11.91
CA ASP A 155 1.52 11.15 -12.74
C ASP A 155 0.15 10.46 -12.56
N LEU A 156 -0.40 10.50 -11.33
CA LEU A 156 -1.75 10.02 -11.05
C LEU A 156 -2.80 10.85 -11.82
N GLN A 157 -2.68 12.18 -11.81
CA GLN A 157 -3.60 13.06 -12.54
C GLN A 157 -3.52 12.86 -14.05
N ALA A 158 -2.32 12.63 -14.61
CA ALA A 158 -2.15 12.32 -16.03
C ALA A 158 -2.87 11.01 -16.39
N ARG A 159 -2.69 9.96 -15.59
CA ARG A 159 -3.39 8.67 -15.77
C ARG A 159 -4.90 8.80 -15.57
N TRP A 160 -5.32 9.58 -14.60
CA TRP A 160 -6.73 9.89 -14.38
C TRP A 160 -7.37 10.50 -15.64
N SER A 161 -6.71 11.50 -16.22
CA SER A 161 -7.19 12.16 -17.44
C SER A 161 -7.22 11.22 -18.64
N ALA A 162 -6.27 10.29 -18.75
CA ALA A 162 -6.22 9.30 -19.82
C ALA A 162 -7.27 8.20 -19.64
N ALA A 163 -7.54 7.78 -18.41
CA ALA A 163 -8.52 6.74 -18.08
C ALA A 163 -9.97 7.27 -18.07
N SER A 164 -10.18 8.59 -18.02
CA SER A 164 -11.51 9.20 -18.03
C SER A 164 -12.19 8.95 -19.38
N GLY A 165 -13.18 8.05 -19.39
CA GLY A 165 -13.89 7.62 -20.61
C GLY A 165 -13.43 6.26 -21.16
N ASP A 166 -12.39 5.67 -20.63
CA ASP A 166 -11.93 4.31 -20.93
C ASP A 166 -12.24 3.38 -19.74
N GLN A 167 -13.02 2.33 -19.98
CA GLN A 167 -13.37 1.30 -18.97
C GLN A 167 -12.44 0.09 -19.05
N GLY A 168 -11.34 0.20 -19.77
CA GLY A 168 -10.45 -0.89 -20.09
C GLY A 168 -9.08 -0.81 -19.38
N ASP A 169 -8.03 -1.05 -20.18
CA ASP A 169 -6.65 -1.23 -19.70
C ASP A 169 -6.08 -0.01 -18.98
N LEU A 170 -6.43 1.22 -19.44
CA LEU A 170 -5.94 2.46 -18.81
C LEU A 170 -6.51 2.66 -17.40
N LEU A 171 -7.75 2.23 -17.17
CA LEU A 171 -8.37 2.24 -15.85
C LEU A 171 -7.65 1.30 -14.88
N LEU A 172 -7.36 0.08 -15.33
CA LEU A 172 -6.64 -0.91 -14.53
C LEU A 172 -5.20 -0.44 -14.23
N GLU A 173 -4.54 0.17 -15.22
CA GLU A 173 -3.21 0.76 -15.03
C GLU A 173 -3.23 1.91 -14.02
N LEU A 174 -4.24 2.80 -14.07
CA LEU A 174 -4.42 3.87 -13.08
C LEU A 174 -4.51 3.30 -11.66
N LEU A 175 -5.34 2.29 -11.44
CA LEU A 175 -5.54 1.69 -10.11
C LEU A 175 -4.28 0.96 -9.62
N ALA A 176 -3.63 0.19 -10.49
CA ALA A 176 -2.38 -0.49 -10.17
C ALA A 176 -1.24 0.49 -9.84
N PHE A 177 -1.11 1.57 -10.63
CA PHE A 177 -0.16 2.65 -10.36
C PHE A 177 -0.46 3.35 -9.03
N ALA A 178 -1.71 3.74 -8.79
CA ALA A 178 -2.12 4.44 -7.58
C ALA A 178 -1.74 3.64 -6.32
N GLU A 179 -2.00 2.34 -6.32
CA GLU A 179 -1.68 1.43 -5.21
C GLU A 179 -0.18 1.15 -5.12
N GLY A 180 0.40 0.62 -6.19
CA GLY A 180 1.77 0.11 -6.18
C GLY A 180 2.81 1.21 -6.00
N ARG A 181 2.68 2.33 -6.71
CA ARG A 181 3.64 3.43 -6.60
C ARG A 181 3.61 4.10 -5.23
N PHE A 182 2.43 4.27 -4.65
CA PHE A 182 2.30 4.80 -3.29
C PHE A 182 2.98 3.90 -2.27
N LEU A 183 2.75 2.58 -2.34
CA LEU A 183 3.35 1.61 -1.41
C LEU A 183 4.86 1.48 -1.61
N ALA A 184 5.37 1.61 -2.83
CA ALA A 184 6.81 1.65 -3.11
C ALA A 184 7.49 2.89 -2.50
N ILE A 185 6.85 4.06 -2.56
CA ILE A 185 7.36 5.30 -1.92
C ILE A 185 7.28 5.20 -0.40
N HIS A 186 6.21 4.62 0.13
CA HIS A 186 5.94 4.46 1.56
C HIS A 186 6.10 5.79 2.33
N PRO A 187 5.25 6.80 2.02
CA PRO A 187 5.53 8.19 2.37
C PRO A 187 5.39 8.54 3.85
N PHE A 188 4.72 7.72 4.65
CA PHE A 188 4.49 7.96 6.08
C PHE A 188 5.36 7.07 6.96
N ARG A 189 5.56 7.48 8.22
CA ARG A 189 6.24 6.66 9.23
C ARG A 189 5.51 5.35 9.48
N ASP A 190 4.16 5.38 9.39
CA ASP A 190 3.27 4.22 9.56
C ASP A 190 1.93 4.43 8.85
N PHE A 191 1.01 3.44 8.94
CA PHE A 191 -0.37 3.46 8.45
C PHE A 191 -0.51 3.67 6.94
N ASN A 192 0.56 3.50 6.16
CA ASN A 192 0.55 3.65 4.70
C ASN A 192 -0.52 2.76 4.04
N GLY A 193 -0.60 1.49 4.44
CA GLY A 193 -1.58 0.55 3.89
C GLY A 193 -3.04 0.96 4.16
N ARG A 194 -3.34 1.58 5.31
CA ARG A 194 -4.69 2.10 5.60
C ARG A 194 -5.00 3.33 4.78
N THR A 195 -4.03 4.24 4.70
CA THR A 195 -4.17 5.49 3.94
C THR A 195 -4.42 5.23 2.47
N ILE A 196 -3.62 4.36 1.83
CA ILE A 196 -3.82 4.05 0.41
C ILE A 196 -5.15 3.36 0.15
N ARG A 197 -5.60 2.45 1.02
CA ARG A 197 -6.92 1.82 0.84
C ARG A 197 -8.06 2.83 0.86
N VAL A 198 -8.05 3.78 1.79
CA VAL A 198 -9.07 4.84 1.83
C VAL A 198 -8.96 5.74 0.60
N PHE A 199 -7.77 6.08 0.16
CA PHE A 199 -7.55 6.86 -1.06
C PHE A 199 -8.04 6.13 -2.32
N LEU A 200 -7.80 4.83 -2.44
CA LEU A 200 -8.32 4.00 -3.53
C LEU A 200 -9.86 3.91 -3.52
N LEU A 201 -10.50 3.84 -2.36
CA LEU A 201 -11.96 3.90 -2.25
C LEU A 201 -12.51 5.22 -2.78
N GLU A 202 -11.83 6.35 -2.56
CA GLU A 202 -12.21 7.64 -3.13
C GLU A 202 -12.02 7.66 -4.66
N ILE A 203 -10.94 7.08 -5.16
CA ILE A 203 -10.73 6.91 -6.61
C ILE A 203 -11.86 6.10 -7.24
N LEU A 204 -12.18 4.93 -6.67
CA LEU A 204 -13.28 4.08 -7.14
C LEU A 204 -14.62 4.81 -7.15
N ARG A 205 -14.93 5.51 -6.06
CA ARG A 205 -16.16 6.30 -5.94
C ARG A 205 -16.28 7.37 -7.04
N ARG A 206 -15.20 8.10 -7.34
CA ARG A 206 -15.19 9.14 -8.39
C ARG A 206 -15.30 8.57 -9.80
N LEU A 207 -14.87 7.33 -9.98
CA LEU A 207 -14.99 6.62 -11.26
C LEU A 207 -16.32 5.85 -11.40
N ASP A 208 -17.21 5.98 -10.43
CA ASP A 208 -18.47 5.23 -10.35
C ASP A 208 -18.26 3.70 -10.45
N LEU A 209 -17.17 3.24 -9.83
CA LEU A 209 -16.82 1.82 -9.77
C LEU A 209 -17.32 1.18 -8.46
N PRO A 210 -17.60 -0.11 -8.47
CA PRO A 210 -18.04 -0.82 -7.28
C PRO A 210 -16.95 -0.80 -6.21
N ARG A 211 -17.38 -0.84 -4.95
CA ARG A 211 -16.47 -1.04 -3.82
C ARG A 211 -15.91 -2.45 -3.87
N VAL A 212 -14.60 -2.59 -3.82
CA VAL A 212 -13.91 -3.88 -3.90
C VAL A 212 -13.22 -4.22 -2.58
N GLN A 213 -12.93 -5.51 -2.37
CA GLN A 213 -12.10 -5.98 -1.27
C GLN A 213 -10.62 -5.67 -1.56
N LEU A 214 -10.08 -4.64 -0.89
CA LEU A 214 -8.70 -4.18 -1.12
C LEU A 214 -7.64 -5.02 -0.39
N ALA A 215 -7.95 -5.52 0.81
CA ALA A 215 -7.03 -6.33 1.58
C ALA A 215 -7.17 -7.82 1.23
N PRO A 216 -6.07 -8.55 1.01
CA PRO A 216 -6.16 -9.99 0.76
C PRO A 216 -6.69 -10.71 2.00
N GLN A 217 -7.61 -11.67 1.77
CA GLN A 217 -8.33 -12.39 2.84
C GLN A 217 -7.68 -13.73 3.20
N THR A 218 -6.85 -14.27 2.32
CA THR A 218 -6.19 -15.57 2.49
C THR A 218 -4.67 -15.42 2.48
N ASP A 219 -3.96 -16.36 3.04
CA ASP A 219 -2.49 -16.36 3.03
C ASP A 219 -1.93 -16.48 1.60
N ALA A 220 -2.56 -17.27 0.74
CA ALA A 220 -2.20 -17.37 -0.67
C ALA A 220 -2.40 -16.03 -1.41
N GLY A 221 -3.54 -15.39 -1.21
CA GLY A 221 -3.81 -14.06 -1.78
C GLY A 221 -2.87 -12.99 -1.23
N ARG A 222 -2.45 -13.11 0.02
CA ARG A 222 -1.44 -12.23 0.61
C ARG A 222 -0.07 -12.41 -0.05
N ALA A 223 0.37 -13.65 -0.26
CA ALA A 223 1.63 -13.93 -0.94
C ALA A 223 1.63 -13.42 -2.38
N GLU A 224 0.54 -13.67 -3.13
CA GLU A 224 0.35 -13.13 -4.48
C GLU A 224 0.43 -11.59 -4.50
N TYR A 225 -0.28 -10.95 -3.59
CA TYR A 225 -0.31 -9.50 -3.48
C TYR A 225 1.08 -8.89 -3.20
N PHE A 226 1.83 -9.46 -2.26
CA PHE A 226 3.20 -8.99 -1.99
C PHE A 226 4.13 -9.21 -3.17
N THR A 227 4.02 -10.33 -3.89
CA THR A 227 4.77 -10.54 -5.14
C THR A 227 4.43 -9.50 -6.20
N ALA A 228 3.15 -9.12 -6.32
CA ALA A 228 2.73 -8.06 -7.23
C ALA A 228 3.26 -6.67 -6.82
N LEU A 229 3.33 -6.36 -5.52
CA LEU A 229 3.96 -5.13 -5.03
C LEU A 229 5.46 -5.11 -5.29
N GLU A 230 6.18 -6.22 -5.10
CA GLU A 230 7.61 -6.32 -5.44
C GLU A 230 7.87 -6.11 -6.96
N ALA A 231 6.94 -6.52 -7.82
CA ALA A 231 7.00 -6.21 -9.25
C ALA A 231 6.77 -4.71 -9.50
N ALA A 232 5.80 -4.11 -8.82
CA ALA A 232 5.48 -2.69 -8.91
C ALA A 232 6.64 -1.79 -8.43
N ASP A 233 7.46 -2.23 -7.48
CA ASP A 233 8.69 -1.53 -7.06
C ASP A 233 9.68 -1.36 -8.23
N ARG A 234 9.63 -2.26 -9.20
CA ARG A 234 10.41 -2.22 -10.43
C ARG A 234 9.64 -1.62 -11.62
N HIS A 235 8.49 -0.98 -11.37
CA HIS A 235 7.59 -0.40 -12.37
C HIS A 235 6.95 -1.44 -13.30
N ASP A 236 6.89 -2.71 -12.90
CA ASP A 236 6.08 -3.74 -13.56
C ASP A 236 4.70 -3.79 -12.89
N TRP A 237 3.72 -3.16 -13.54
CA TRP A 237 2.35 -3.05 -13.04
C TRP A 237 1.48 -4.26 -13.38
N GLN A 238 1.92 -5.14 -14.27
CA GLN A 238 1.10 -6.22 -14.82
C GLN A 238 0.53 -7.16 -13.74
N PRO A 239 1.28 -7.59 -12.70
CA PRO A 239 0.72 -8.42 -11.64
C PRO A 239 -0.36 -7.70 -10.82
N LEU A 240 -0.21 -6.40 -10.54
CA LEU A 240 -1.23 -5.61 -9.85
C LEU A 240 -2.45 -5.36 -10.74
N ILE A 241 -2.27 -5.14 -12.04
CA ILE A 241 -3.36 -5.02 -13.02
C ILE A 241 -4.23 -6.29 -12.99
N ALA A 242 -3.63 -7.47 -12.99
CA ALA A 242 -4.36 -8.73 -12.91
C ALA A 242 -5.15 -8.86 -11.59
N ILE A 243 -4.60 -8.40 -10.47
CA ILE A 243 -5.31 -8.36 -9.18
C ILE A 243 -6.48 -7.37 -9.25
N TRP A 244 -6.30 -6.19 -9.82
CA TRP A 244 -7.37 -5.20 -9.97
C TRP A 244 -8.49 -5.66 -10.88
N GLN A 245 -8.16 -6.31 -12.00
CA GLN A 245 -9.15 -6.91 -12.89
C GLN A 245 -10.03 -7.93 -12.15
N ARG A 246 -9.41 -8.81 -11.36
CA ARG A 246 -10.12 -9.80 -10.56
C ARG A 246 -11.02 -9.14 -9.50
N ARG A 247 -10.51 -8.17 -8.74
CA ARG A 247 -11.27 -7.43 -7.72
C ARG A 247 -12.55 -6.79 -8.30
N LEU A 248 -12.43 -6.14 -9.46
CA LEU A 248 -13.58 -5.49 -10.11
C LEU A 248 -14.57 -6.51 -10.67
N THR A 249 -14.10 -7.63 -11.22
CA THR A 249 -14.97 -8.71 -11.73
C THR A 249 -15.75 -9.35 -10.59
N GLU A 250 -15.11 -9.65 -9.48
CA GLU A 250 -15.76 -10.22 -8.29
C GLU A 250 -16.85 -9.29 -7.72
N ALA A 251 -16.55 -8.00 -7.62
CA ALA A 251 -17.50 -7.01 -7.10
C ALA A 251 -18.71 -6.72 -8.02
N GLN A 252 -18.68 -7.14 -9.27
CA GLN A 252 -19.82 -7.04 -10.20
C GLN A 252 -20.77 -8.24 -10.13
N THR A 253 -20.31 -9.34 -9.48
CA THR A 253 -21.07 -10.60 -9.36
C THR A 253 -21.77 -10.78 -8.03
N ASP A 254 -21.42 -9.97 -7.02
CA ASP A 254 -22.05 -9.92 -5.70
C ASP A 254 -23.22 -8.92 -5.67
#